data_1468adec34a89e9a6a293a8dbfa30a42
#
_entry.id   1468adec34a89e9a6a293a8dbfa30a42
#
_cell.length_a   1.000
_cell.length_b   1.000
_cell.length_c   1.000
_cell.angle_alpha   90.00
_cell.angle_beta   90.00
_cell.angle_gamma   90.00
#
_symmetry.space_group_name_H-M   'P 1'
#
loop_
_entity.id
_entity.type
_entity.pdbx_description
1 polymer ?
#
loop_
_entity_poly.entity_id
_entity_poly.type
_entity_poly.pdbx_seq_one_letter_code
_entity_poly.pdbx_strand_id
1 'polypeptide(L)'
;MKLTFIELPLFTSLVMQVTDDHFLNQLQNDLLKNPEKGDIIPRLQGLRKVRMALQGRSRSGGARVIYLYLPQHHTVIFFYVYTKAKSENLTPDQEKRLRAAVETIKREFRHENQGH
;
A
#
# COMPACT_ATOMS: atom_id res chain seq x y z
N MET A 1 13.23 -14.06 1.12
CA MET A 1 12.68 -13.28 2.24
C MET A 1 11.20 -13.60 2.40
N LYS A 2 10.74 -13.73 3.61
CA LYS A 2 9.32 -13.92 3.89
C LYS A 2 8.70 -12.60 4.32
N LEU A 3 7.58 -12.25 3.72
CA LEU A 3 6.81 -11.07 4.10
C LEU A 3 5.39 -11.48 4.44
N THR A 4 4.83 -10.82 5.43
CA THR A 4 3.40 -10.90 5.69
C THR A 4 2.74 -9.73 4.97
N PHE A 5 1.71 -10.02 4.18
CA PHE A 5 0.93 -8.99 3.51
C PHE A 5 -0.41 -8.83 4.22
N ILE A 6 -0.71 -7.61 4.64
CA ILE A 6 -1.96 -7.28 5.31
C ILE A 6 -2.70 -6.27 4.46
N GLU A 7 -3.99 -6.51 4.20
CA GLU A 7 -4.85 -5.54 3.52
C GLU A 7 -5.75 -4.89 4.55
N LEU A 8 -5.73 -3.57 4.61
CA LEU A 8 -6.73 -2.88 5.41
C LEU A 8 -8.09 -3.01 4.72
N PRO A 9 -9.21 -3.01 5.47
CA PRO A 9 -10.52 -3.24 4.88
C PRO A 9 -10.86 -2.32 3.70
N LEU A 10 -10.50 -1.05 3.79
CA LEU A 10 -10.73 -0.12 2.69
C LEU A 10 -9.97 -0.54 1.44
N PHE A 11 -8.71 -0.97 1.58
CA PHE A 11 -7.93 -1.44 0.43
C PHE A 11 -8.60 -2.65 -0.22
N THR A 12 -9.00 -3.64 0.58
CA THR A 12 -9.65 -4.84 0.06
C THR A 12 -10.88 -4.49 -0.75
N SER A 13 -11.71 -3.60 -0.22
CA SER A 13 -12.92 -3.15 -0.89
C SER A 13 -12.62 -2.45 -2.21
N LEU A 14 -11.62 -1.58 -2.23
CA LEU A 14 -11.27 -0.80 -3.41
C LEU A 14 -10.58 -1.64 -4.48
N VAL A 15 -9.67 -2.52 -4.09
CA VAL A 15 -8.89 -3.28 -5.07
C VAL A 15 -9.77 -4.26 -5.85
N MET A 16 -10.82 -4.78 -5.24
CA MET A 16 -11.77 -5.67 -5.92
C MET A 16 -12.54 -4.95 -7.02
N GLN A 17 -12.67 -3.63 -6.94
CA GLN A 17 -13.34 -2.83 -7.95
C GLN A 17 -12.43 -2.48 -9.14
N VAL A 18 -11.11 -2.58 -8.96
CA VAL A 18 -10.14 -2.16 -9.98
C VAL A 18 -9.55 -3.34 -10.73
N THR A 19 -9.39 -4.49 -10.08
CA THR A 19 -8.69 -5.61 -10.67
C THR A 19 -9.09 -6.94 -10.02
N ASP A 20 -8.58 -8.02 -10.60
CA ASP A 20 -8.65 -9.34 -9.99
C ASP A 20 -7.35 -9.65 -9.25
N ASP A 21 -7.25 -10.86 -8.72
CA ASP A 21 -6.11 -11.26 -7.89
C ASP A 21 -4.79 -11.37 -8.68
N HIS A 22 -4.86 -11.52 -10.00
CA HIS A 22 -3.66 -11.74 -10.81
C HIS A 22 -2.65 -10.60 -10.67
N PHE A 23 -3.10 -9.36 -10.85
CA PHE A 23 -2.20 -8.21 -10.82
C PHE A 23 -1.76 -7.88 -9.40
N LEU A 24 -2.62 -8.11 -8.41
CA LEU A 24 -2.22 -7.94 -7.02
C LEU A 24 -1.13 -8.97 -6.64
N ASN A 25 -1.29 -10.21 -7.08
CA ASN A 25 -0.27 -11.24 -6.83
C ASN A 25 1.06 -10.89 -7.49
N GLN A 26 1.04 -10.33 -8.70
CA GLN A 26 2.26 -9.85 -9.34
C GLN A 26 2.93 -8.75 -8.52
N LEU A 27 2.15 -7.82 -8.01
CA LEU A 27 2.68 -6.75 -7.17
C LEU A 27 3.28 -7.32 -5.89
N GLN A 28 2.62 -8.28 -5.25
CA GLN A 28 3.14 -8.91 -4.04
C GLN A 28 4.47 -9.61 -4.32
N ASN A 29 4.58 -10.28 -5.46
CA ASN A 29 5.84 -10.91 -5.87
C ASN A 29 6.95 -9.89 -6.08
N ASP A 30 6.63 -8.75 -6.68
CA ASP A 30 7.60 -7.66 -6.84
C ASP A 30 8.07 -7.13 -5.49
N LEU A 31 7.15 -6.96 -4.55
CA LEU A 31 7.49 -6.47 -3.22
C LEU A 31 8.25 -7.48 -2.39
N LEU A 32 8.05 -8.79 -2.64
CA LEU A 32 8.88 -9.82 -2.02
C LEU A 32 10.34 -9.68 -2.42
N LYS A 33 10.59 -9.28 -3.68
CA LYS A 33 11.95 -9.05 -4.17
C LYS A 33 12.53 -7.75 -3.66
N ASN A 34 11.70 -6.71 -3.55
CA ASN A 34 12.13 -5.40 -3.08
C ASN A 34 10.96 -4.68 -2.40
N PRO A 35 10.84 -4.81 -1.07
CA PRO A 35 9.74 -4.15 -0.35
C PRO A 35 9.77 -2.62 -0.44
N GLU A 36 10.91 -2.05 -0.79
CA GLU A 36 11.07 -0.61 -0.92
C GLU A 36 10.94 -0.13 -2.36
N LYS A 37 10.34 -0.94 -3.23
CA LYS A 37 10.18 -0.61 -4.64
C LYS A 37 9.39 0.68 -4.86
N GLY A 38 8.35 0.91 -4.07
CA GLY A 38 7.56 2.13 -4.19
C GLY A 38 8.29 3.36 -3.69
N ASP A 39 7.97 4.51 -4.27
CA ASP A 39 8.58 5.77 -3.87
C ASP A 39 7.95 6.29 -2.58
N ILE A 40 8.77 6.83 -1.70
CA ILE A 40 8.31 7.46 -0.47
C ILE A 40 7.40 8.65 -0.83
N ILE A 41 6.26 8.73 -0.18
CA ILE A 41 5.35 9.87 -0.33
C ILE A 41 5.73 10.89 0.75
N PRO A 42 6.12 12.12 0.37
CA PRO A 42 6.51 13.12 1.37
C PRO A 42 5.42 13.35 2.40
N ARG A 43 5.83 13.47 3.66
CA ARG A 43 4.97 13.83 4.79
C ARG A 43 3.90 12.79 5.16
N LEU A 44 3.98 11.57 4.62
CA LEU A 44 3.02 10.51 4.96
C LEU A 44 3.65 9.40 5.81
N GLN A 45 4.67 9.73 6.59
CA GLN A 45 5.22 8.88 7.65
C GLN A 45 5.70 7.50 7.18
N GLY A 46 6.29 7.45 6.01
CA GLY A 46 6.86 6.22 5.48
C GLY A 46 5.99 5.48 4.48
N LEU A 47 4.79 5.98 4.21
CA LEU A 47 3.97 5.39 3.14
C LEU A 47 4.67 5.51 1.80
N ARG A 48 4.53 4.47 0.99
CA ARG A 48 5.10 4.39 -0.36
C ARG A 48 3.99 4.26 -1.39
N LYS A 49 4.28 4.73 -2.58
CA LYS A 49 3.39 4.64 -3.72
C LYS A 49 4.04 3.80 -4.81
N VAL A 50 3.36 2.78 -5.29
CA VAL A 50 3.88 1.89 -6.31
C VAL A 50 2.82 1.69 -7.40
N ARG A 51 3.29 1.46 -8.63
CA ARG A 51 2.40 1.16 -9.76
C ARG A 51 2.00 -0.31 -9.72
N MET A 52 0.73 -0.56 -10.04
CA MET A 52 0.22 -1.91 -10.25
C MET A 52 -0.38 -1.98 -11.65
N ALA A 53 0.06 -2.94 -12.45
CA ALA A 53 -0.46 -3.12 -13.80
C ALA A 53 -1.93 -3.51 -13.74
N LEU A 54 -2.68 -3.11 -14.77
CA LEU A 54 -4.08 -3.51 -14.94
C LEU A 54 -4.26 -4.05 -16.36
N GLN A 55 -5.21 -4.96 -16.51
CA GLN A 55 -5.48 -5.59 -17.80
C GLN A 55 -5.82 -4.53 -18.86
N GLY A 56 -5.21 -4.65 -20.03
CA GLY A 56 -5.49 -3.76 -21.16
C GLY A 56 -4.95 -2.36 -21.00
N ARG A 57 -4.11 -2.11 -20.00
CA ARG A 57 -3.53 -0.77 -19.77
C ARG A 57 -2.01 -0.83 -19.73
N SER A 58 -1.38 0.22 -20.24
CA SER A 58 0.06 0.38 -20.11
C SER A 58 0.43 0.62 -18.64
N ARG A 59 1.73 0.50 -18.31
CA ARG A 59 2.22 0.75 -16.95
C ARG A 59 1.81 2.13 -16.43
N SER A 60 1.84 3.14 -17.31
CA SER A 60 1.48 4.50 -16.90
C SER A 60 -0.01 4.66 -16.64
N GLY A 61 -0.84 3.81 -17.24
CA GLY A 61 -2.29 3.87 -17.07
C GLY A 61 -2.85 2.92 -16.02
N GLY A 62 -1.99 2.21 -15.29
CA GLY A 62 -2.44 1.26 -14.28
C GLY A 62 -2.97 1.93 -13.02
N ALA A 63 -2.95 1.17 -11.93
CA ALA A 63 -3.34 1.67 -10.61
C ALA A 63 -2.12 2.14 -9.83
N ARG A 64 -2.39 2.93 -8.79
CA ARG A 64 -1.40 3.30 -7.78
C ARG A 64 -1.81 2.68 -6.47
N VAL A 65 -0.88 2.00 -5.82
CA VAL A 65 -1.10 1.34 -4.53
C VAL A 65 -0.26 2.06 -3.48
N ILE A 66 -0.92 2.42 -2.39
CA ILE A 66 -0.27 3.04 -1.24
C ILE A 66 -0.07 1.95 -0.18
N TYR A 67 1.16 1.79 0.27
CA TYR A 67 1.48 0.75 1.25
C TYR A 67 2.53 1.23 2.25
N LEU A 68 2.59 0.53 3.37
CA LEU A 68 3.60 0.75 4.40
C LEU A 68 4.43 -0.52 4.55
N TYR A 69 5.76 -0.38 4.53
CA TYR A 69 6.66 -1.48 4.82
C TYR A 69 7.23 -1.30 6.23
N LEU A 70 7.07 -2.33 7.05
CA LEU A 70 7.61 -2.37 8.40
C LEU A 70 8.71 -3.43 8.44
N PRO A 71 9.99 -3.03 8.23
CA PRO A 71 11.07 -4.02 8.12
C PRO A 71 11.29 -4.84 9.38
N GLN A 72 11.09 -4.25 10.54
CA GLN A 72 11.28 -4.96 11.81
C GLN A 72 10.25 -6.07 12.02
N HIS A 73 9.13 -6.02 11.31
CA HIS A 73 8.05 -7.00 11.41
C HIS A 73 7.93 -7.84 10.15
N HIS A 74 8.78 -7.63 9.14
CA HIS A 74 8.69 -8.30 7.84
C HIS A 74 7.27 -8.24 7.29
N THR A 75 6.65 -7.05 7.36
CA THR A 75 5.24 -6.87 7.02
C THR A 75 5.07 -5.72 6.05
N VAL A 76 4.21 -5.94 5.05
CA VAL A 76 3.72 -4.91 4.12
C VAL A 76 2.24 -4.76 4.37
N ILE A 77 1.78 -3.54 4.57
CA ILE A 77 0.37 -3.24 4.81
C ILE A 77 -0.14 -2.38 3.67
N PHE A 78 -1.16 -2.88 2.96
CA PHE A 78 -1.80 -2.14 1.88
C PHE A 78 -2.88 -1.24 2.43
N PHE A 79 -2.78 0.07 2.14
CA PHE A 79 -3.67 1.10 2.68
C PHE A 79 -4.73 1.55 1.70
N TYR A 80 -4.36 1.77 0.44
CA TYR A 80 -5.23 2.45 -0.50
C TYR A 80 -4.84 2.11 -1.93
N VAL A 81 -5.80 2.15 -2.85
CA VAL A 81 -5.55 1.95 -4.27
C VAL A 81 -6.46 2.88 -5.06
N TYR A 82 -5.92 3.46 -6.12
CA TYR A 82 -6.70 4.31 -7.03
C TYR A 82 -6.14 4.18 -8.44
N THR A 83 -6.99 4.47 -9.42
CA THR A 83 -6.55 4.47 -10.81
C THR A 83 -6.18 5.88 -11.22
N LYS A 84 -5.19 5.99 -12.11
CA LYS A 84 -4.75 7.29 -12.62
C LYS A 84 -5.88 8.02 -13.35
N ALA A 85 -6.82 7.27 -13.94
CA ALA A 85 -7.96 7.85 -14.63
C ALA A 85 -8.88 8.66 -13.71
N LYS A 86 -8.94 8.27 -12.42
CA LYS A 86 -9.80 8.95 -11.45
C LYS A 86 -9.08 10.03 -10.67
N SER A 87 -7.77 9.87 -10.46
CA SER A 87 -6.99 10.82 -9.67
C SER A 87 -5.52 10.68 -10.00
N GLU A 88 -4.83 11.80 -10.14
CA GLU A 88 -3.38 11.79 -10.32
C GLU A 88 -2.65 11.87 -8.98
N ASN A 89 -3.25 12.55 -8.03
CA ASN A 89 -2.63 12.79 -6.72
C ASN A 89 -3.66 12.62 -5.61
N LEU A 90 -3.15 12.36 -4.41
CA LEU A 90 -3.98 12.33 -3.22
C LEU A 90 -4.45 13.74 -2.85
N THR A 91 -5.69 13.86 -2.39
CA THR A 91 -6.19 15.12 -1.86
C THR A 91 -5.62 15.35 -0.46
N PRO A 92 -5.60 16.61 0.01
CA PRO A 92 -5.18 16.88 1.40
C PRO A 92 -5.98 16.11 2.45
N ASP A 93 -7.27 15.92 2.22
CA ASP A 93 -8.11 15.16 3.14
C ASP A 93 -7.73 13.68 3.17
N GLN A 94 -7.47 13.10 1.98
CA GLN A 94 -6.98 11.72 1.89
C GLN A 94 -5.64 11.56 2.59
N GLU A 95 -4.73 12.51 2.41
CA GLU A 95 -3.43 12.48 3.08
C GLU A 95 -3.57 12.52 4.60
N LYS A 96 -4.48 13.35 5.09
CA LYS A 96 -4.73 13.46 6.53
C LYS A 96 -5.24 12.13 7.09
N ARG A 97 -6.17 11.48 6.40
CA ARG A 97 -6.71 10.20 6.83
C ARG A 97 -5.65 9.11 6.79
N LEU A 98 -4.80 9.12 5.77
CA LEU A 98 -3.72 8.14 5.66
C LEU A 98 -2.69 8.33 6.79
N ARG A 99 -2.31 9.57 7.11
CA ARG A 99 -1.41 9.82 8.23
C ARG A 99 -1.96 9.29 9.54
N ALA A 100 -3.25 9.53 9.79
CA ALA A 100 -3.89 9.02 11.00
C ALA A 100 -3.88 7.50 11.06
N ALA A 101 -4.15 6.84 9.93
CA ALA A 101 -4.13 5.39 9.85
C ALA A 101 -2.73 4.84 10.10
N VAL A 102 -1.69 5.49 9.54
CA VAL A 102 -0.30 5.05 9.77
C VAL A 102 0.04 5.13 11.24
N GLU A 103 -0.33 6.22 11.90
CA GLU A 103 -0.04 6.38 13.34
C GLU A 103 -0.69 5.29 14.16
N THR A 104 -1.95 4.97 13.87
CA THR A 104 -2.67 3.89 14.56
C THR A 104 -1.96 2.55 14.36
N ILE A 105 -1.61 2.23 13.12
CA ILE A 105 -0.94 0.97 12.79
C ILE A 105 0.42 0.86 13.48
N LYS A 106 1.21 1.91 13.41
CA LYS A 106 2.54 1.90 14.05
C LYS A 106 2.43 1.74 15.56
N ARG A 107 1.43 2.36 16.17
CA ARG A 107 1.18 2.22 17.61
C ARG A 107 0.81 0.79 17.96
N GLU A 108 -0.05 0.16 17.19
CA GLU A 108 -0.46 -1.21 17.42
C GLU A 108 0.72 -2.17 17.33
N PHE A 109 1.59 -2.00 16.33
CA PHE A 109 2.76 -2.86 16.19
C PHE A 109 3.76 -2.66 17.33
N ARG A 110 3.98 -1.42 17.78
CA ARG A 110 4.84 -1.18 18.93
C ARG A 110 4.25 -1.79 20.20
N HIS A 111 2.94 -1.71 20.35
CA HIS A 111 2.26 -2.24 21.53
C HIS A 111 2.38 -3.76 21.60
N GLU A 112 2.23 -4.45 20.49
CA GLU A 112 2.41 -5.90 20.41
C GLU A 112 3.83 -6.28 20.84
N ASN A 113 4.84 -5.54 20.39
CA ASN A 113 6.22 -5.81 20.75
C ASN A 113 6.49 -5.58 22.23
N GLN A 114 5.79 -4.65 22.85
CA GLN A 114 5.96 -4.33 24.27
C GLN A 114 5.15 -5.22 25.19
N GLY A 115 4.18 -5.95 24.65
CA GLY A 115 3.29 -6.80 25.42
C GLY A 115 3.87 -8.15 25.82
N HIS A 116 5.15 -8.36 25.54
CA HIS A 116 5.83 -9.63 25.88
C HIS A 116 6.77 -9.46 27.05
#